data_e4cd02ea369ccb82b64aa96263914bec
#
_entry.id   e4cd02ea369ccb82b64aa96263914bec
#
_cell.length_a   1.000
_cell.length_b   1.000
_cell.length_c   1.000
_cell.angle_alpha   90.00
_cell.angle_beta   90.00
_cell.angle_gamma   90.00
#
_symmetry.space_group_name_H-M   'P 1'
#
loop_
_entity.id
_entity.type
_entity.pdbx_description
1 polymer ?
#
loop_
_entity_poly.entity_id
_entity_poly.type
_entity_poly.pdbx_seq_one_letter_code
_entity_poly.pdbx_strand_id
1 'polypeptide(L)'
;KPQTDTYPELPENEDLTMHMAEVARIKVVPHSLIRLADGSLGYITHRIDRTKKGEKIDMEDLCQLTLHPTEYKYKSSCEQIAKTIVAYSSMPKLDLVNFMQVLLFSFITGNNDMHLKNFSLYRPKKLYQLTPAYDLLNVAIVNPKDKEELALTLNGKKSRLKLSDFLKASATMGIEENVTMQLIASMKNALPAWVELINNSFLSKDMKEAYLELIDKRIKALSND
;
A
#
# COMPACT_ATOMS: atom_id res chain seq x y z
N LYS A 1 -13.39 -11.09 -0.47
CA LYS A 1 -13.00 -11.05 -1.90
C LYS A 1 -12.74 -12.48 -2.36
N PRO A 2 -13.63 -13.12 -3.11
CA PRO A 2 -13.39 -14.43 -3.72
C PRO A 2 -12.42 -14.31 -4.90
N GLN A 3 -11.93 -15.45 -5.39
CA GLN A 3 -11.21 -15.56 -6.66
C GLN A 3 -12.09 -15.03 -7.82
N THR A 4 -11.46 -14.41 -8.80
CA THR A 4 -12.10 -13.93 -10.03
C THR A 4 -11.47 -14.60 -11.25
N ASP A 5 -12.25 -14.76 -12.33
CA ASP A 5 -11.74 -15.38 -13.58
C ASP A 5 -10.73 -14.45 -14.32
N THR A 6 -10.82 -13.15 -14.11
CA THR A 6 -10.00 -12.16 -14.83
C THR A 6 -8.57 -12.13 -14.34
N TYR A 7 -8.36 -12.25 -13.03
CA TYR A 7 -7.05 -12.17 -12.40
C TYR A 7 -6.88 -13.36 -11.43
N PRO A 8 -6.00 -14.31 -11.76
CA PRO A 8 -5.78 -15.48 -10.91
C PRO A 8 -5.06 -15.10 -9.60
N GLU A 9 -5.32 -15.89 -8.56
CA GLU A 9 -4.61 -15.85 -7.28
C GLU A 9 -4.66 -14.50 -6.55
N LEU A 10 -5.73 -13.68 -6.78
CA LEU A 10 -5.88 -12.40 -6.09
C LEU A 10 -6.03 -12.53 -4.57
N PRO A 11 -6.84 -13.47 -4.02
CA PRO A 11 -6.95 -13.66 -2.58
C PRO A 11 -5.62 -13.98 -1.92
N GLU A 12 -4.84 -14.88 -2.54
CA GLU A 12 -3.52 -15.32 -2.07
C GLU A 12 -2.49 -14.19 -2.13
N ASN A 13 -2.53 -13.42 -3.23
CA ASN A 13 -1.66 -12.27 -3.44
C ASN A 13 -1.93 -11.16 -2.41
N GLU A 14 -3.20 -10.83 -2.18
CA GLU A 14 -3.56 -9.79 -1.20
C GLU A 14 -3.19 -10.23 0.21
N ASP A 15 -3.48 -11.47 0.61
CA ASP A 15 -3.13 -12.01 1.92
C ASP A 15 -1.61 -11.99 2.15
N LEU A 16 -0.83 -12.49 1.20
CA LEU A 16 0.63 -12.45 1.25
C LEU A 16 1.16 -11.02 1.41
N THR A 17 0.69 -10.10 0.56
CA THR A 17 1.17 -8.72 0.56
C THR A 17 0.83 -8.01 1.86
N MET A 18 -0.34 -8.27 2.43
CA MET A 18 -0.74 -7.74 3.74
C MET A 18 0.15 -8.28 4.87
N HIS A 19 0.50 -9.58 4.89
CA HIS A 19 1.46 -10.15 5.86
C HIS A 19 2.87 -9.55 5.68
N MET A 20 3.30 -9.32 4.44
CA MET A 20 4.57 -8.65 4.17
C MET A 20 4.58 -7.21 4.73
N ALA A 21 3.43 -6.51 4.67
CA ALA A 21 3.29 -5.19 5.28
C ALA A 21 3.41 -5.24 6.81
N GLU A 22 2.85 -6.26 7.47
CA GLU A 22 3.02 -6.45 8.92
C GLU A 22 4.49 -6.66 9.30
N VAL A 23 5.22 -7.48 8.54
CA VAL A 23 6.67 -7.69 8.73
C VAL A 23 7.44 -6.37 8.57
N ALA A 24 7.04 -5.51 7.63
CA ALA A 24 7.58 -4.16 7.46
C ALA A 24 7.11 -3.17 8.55
N ARG A 25 6.37 -3.64 9.56
CA ARG A 25 5.80 -2.83 10.64
C ARG A 25 4.83 -1.74 10.16
N ILE A 26 4.19 -1.98 9.01
CA ILE A 26 3.06 -1.18 8.56
C ILE A 26 1.82 -1.66 9.32
N LYS A 27 1.08 -0.71 9.86
CA LYS A 27 -0.19 -1.01 10.50
C LYS A 27 -1.22 -1.36 9.44
N VAL A 28 -1.75 -2.56 9.46
CA VAL A 28 -2.76 -3.04 8.52
C VAL A 28 -4.08 -3.35 9.22
N VAL A 29 -5.17 -3.40 8.45
CA VAL A 29 -6.46 -3.89 8.97
C VAL A 29 -6.36 -5.39 9.27
N PRO A 30 -7.07 -5.93 10.28
CA PRO A 30 -7.14 -7.37 10.49
C PRO A 30 -7.68 -8.08 9.23
N HIS A 31 -6.97 -9.09 8.79
CA HIS A 31 -7.28 -9.83 7.57
C HIS A 31 -7.01 -11.32 7.72
N SER A 32 -7.48 -12.13 6.79
CA SER A 32 -7.22 -13.56 6.74
C SER A 32 -7.58 -14.15 5.39
N LEU A 33 -6.90 -15.22 5.01
CA LEU A 33 -7.29 -16.09 3.92
C LEU A 33 -8.19 -17.20 4.47
N ILE A 34 -9.31 -17.47 3.79
CA ILE A 34 -10.25 -18.51 4.19
C ILE A 34 -10.49 -19.47 3.02
N ARG A 35 -10.80 -20.73 3.35
CA ARG A 35 -11.24 -21.71 2.37
C ARG A 35 -12.77 -21.71 2.29
N LEU A 36 -13.30 -21.51 1.10
CA LEU A 36 -14.73 -21.53 0.83
C LEU A 36 -15.24 -22.97 0.70
N ALA A 37 -16.57 -23.15 0.68
CA ALA A 37 -17.19 -24.47 0.63
C ALA A 37 -16.87 -25.28 -0.63
N ASP A 38 -16.59 -24.61 -1.75
CA ASP A 38 -16.16 -25.20 -3.02
C ASP A 38 -14.66 -25.53 -3.07
N GLY A 39 -13.92 -25.27 -1.97
CA GLY A 39 -12.48 -25.49 -1.87
C GLY A 39 -11.62 -24.32 -2.37
N SER A 40 -12.19 -23.31 -3.01
CA SER A 40 -11.47 -22.10 -3.44
C SER A 40 -11.03 -21.26 -2.24
N LEU A 41 -10.08 -20.35 -2.45
CA LEU A 41 -9.63 -19.40 -1.44
C LEU A 41 -10.36 -18.07 -1.58
N GLY A 42 -10.64 -17.45 -0.44
CA GLY A 42 -11.24 -16.13 -0.37
C GLY A 42 -10.49 -15.28 0.66
N TYR A 43 -10.25 -14.02 0.34
CA TYR A 43 -9.64 -13.07 1.26
C TYR A 43 -10.71 -12.28 2.01
N ILE A 44 -10.56 -12.15 3.32
CA ILE A 44 -11.47 -11.38 4.18
C ILE A 44 -10.72 -10.30 4.95
N THR A 45 -11.36 -9.16 5.15
CA THR A 45 -10.83 -8.10 6.02
C THR A 45 -11.89 -7.63 7.01
N HIS A 46 -11.43 -7.17 8.17
CA HIS A 46 -12.30 -6.53 9.15
C HIS A 46 -12.58 -5.08 8.74
N ARG A 47 -13.85 -4.67 8.75
CA ARG A 47 -14.26 -3.29 8.51
C ARG A 47 -13.90 -2.42 9.70
N ILE A 48 -12.93 -1.51 9.50
CA ILE A 48 -12.45 -0.59 10.55
C ILE A 48 -13.35 0.64 10.75
N ASP A 49 -14.30 0.85 9.84
CA ASP A 49 -15.33 1.89 9.94
C ASP A 49 -16.52 1.44 10.82
N ARG A 50 -16.38 0.32 11.53
CA ARG A 50 -17.38 -0.21 12.47
C ARG A 50 -16.75 -0.58 13.81
N THR A 51 -17.48 -0.28 14.89
CA THR A 51 -17.15 -0.83 16.22
C THR A 51 -17.51 -2.32 16.29
N LYS A 52 -17.05 -3.01 17.34
CA LYS A 52 -17.45 -4.42 17.60
C LYS A 52 -18.98 -4.60 17.73
N LYS A 53 -19.71 -3.52 18.05
CA LYS A 53 -21.18 -3.52 18.14
C LYS A 53 -21.87 -3.16 16.82
N GLY A 54 -21.09 -2.94 15.71
CA GLY A 54 -21.62 -2.56 14.41
C GLY A 54 -21.88 -1.06 14.22
N GLU A 55 -21.61 -0.22 15.23
CA GLU A 55 -21.80 1.22 15.14
C GLU A 55 -20.79 1.82 14.14
N LYS A 56 -21.21 2.85 13.42
CA LYS A 56 -20.36 3.51 12.41
C LYS A 56 -19.30 4.38 13.09
N ILE A 57 -18.07 4.27 12.62
CA ILE A 57 -16.95 5.16 12.93
C ILE A 57 -16.80 6.14 11.77
N ASP A 58 -16.65 7.44 12.05
CA ASP A 58 -16.40 8.44 11.02
C ASP A 58 -15.12 8.09 10.25
N MET A 59 -15.26 7.93 8.95
CA MET A 59 -14.19 7.58 8.03
C MET A 59 -14.52 8.12 6.65
N GLU A 60 -13.55 8.82 6.04
CA GLU A 60 -13.64 9.32 4.68
C GLU A 60 -12.37 9.02 3.91
N ASP A 61 -12.52 8.54 2.67
CA ASP A 61 -11.39 8.34 1.79
C ASP A 61 -10.89 9.67 1.20
N LEU A 62 -9.67 9.68 0.65
CA LEU A 62 -9.09 10.92 0.15
C LEU A 62 -9.74 11.41 -1.15
N CYS A 63 -10.52 10.60 -1.89
CA CYS A 63 -11.40 11.10 -2.93
C CYS A 63 -12.47 12.03 -2.34
N GLN A 64 -13.10 11.62 -1.24
CA GLN A 64 -14.13 12.39 -0.55
C GLN A 64 -13.53 13.68 0.03
N LEU A 65 -12.41 13.58 0.77
CA LEU A 65 -11.75 14.74 1.39
C LEU A 65 -11.21 15.76 0.38
N THR A 66 -10.87 15.32 -0.83
CA THR A 66 -10.41 16.21 -1.92
C THR A 66 -11.52 16.56 -2.91
N LEU A 67 -12.78 16.17 -2.63
CA LEU A 67 -13.95 16.41 -3.46
C LEU A 67 -13.80 15.90 -4.90
N HIS A 68 -13.05 14.81 -5.09
CA HIS A 68 -12.92 14.15 -6.37
C HIS A 68 -14.05 13.13 -6.55
N PRO A 69 -14.79 13.15 -7.67
CA PRO A 69 -15.65 12.04 -8.08
C PRO A 69 -14.85 10.73 -8.20
N THR A 70 -15.50 9.60 -7.98
CA THR A 70 -14.84 8.27 -7.96
C THR A 70 -14.10 7.95 -9.26
N GLU A 71 -14.60 8.40 -10.42
CA GLU A 71 -13.96 8.25 -11.72
C GLU A 71 -12.60 8.98 -11.84
N TYR A 72 -12.33 9.93 -10.95
CA TYR A 72 -11.05 10.67 -10.89
C TYR A 72 -10.10 10.17 -9.82
N LYS A 73 -10.35 9.00 -9.21
CA LYS A 73 -9.52 8.44 -8.14
C LYS A 73 -8.02 8.29 -8.48
N TYR A 74 -7.67 8.23 -9.76
CA TYR A 74 -6.29 8.18 -10.28
C TYR A 74 -5.72 9.53 -10.69
N LYS A 75 -6.51 10.61 -10.63
CA LYS A 75 -6.10 11.96 -11.07
C LYS A 75 -5.63 12.80 -9.89
N SER A 76 -4.49 12.44 -9.31
CA SER A 76 -3.87 13.16 -8.20
C SER A 76 -2.38 12.84 -8.12
N SER A 77 -1.72 13.35 -7.08
CA SER A 77 -0.33 13.05 -6.75
C SER A 77 -0.17 12.63 -5.29
N CYS A 78 0.94 11.98 -4.98
CA CYS A 78 1.31 11.62 -3.62
C CYS A 78 1.49 12.86 -2.74
N GLU A 79 2.01 13.95 -3.32
CA GLU A 79 2.16 15.23 -2.63
C GLU A 79 0.79 15.87 -2.29
N GLN A 80 -0.23 15.66 -3.13
CA GLN A 80 -1.59 16.12 -2.82
C GLN A 80 -2.21 15.32 -1.68
N ILE A 81 -1.97 14.00 -1.62
CA ILE A 81 -2.34 13.17 -0.46
C ILE A 81 -1.70 13.73 0.81
N ALA A 82 -0.39 14.01 0.78
CA ALA A 82 0.32 14.55 1.93
C ALA A 82 -0.27 15.89 2.41
N LYS A 83 -0.60 16.80 1.49
CA LYS A 83 -1.30 18.07 1.81
C LYS A 83 -2.65 17.83 2.48
N THR A 84 -3.42 16.85 2.00
CA THR A 84 -4.72 16.50 2.56
C THR A 84 -4.57 15.92 3.97
N ILE A 85 -3.57 15.05 4.18
CA ILE A 85 -3.24 14.53 5.52
C ILE A 85 -2.89 15.68 6.47
N VAL A 86 -2.05 16.62 6.05
CA VAL A 86 -1.67 17.79 6.87
C VAL A 86 -2.90 18.65 7.24
N ALA A 87 -3.83 18.80 6.31
CA ALA A 87 -5.02 19.63 6.51
C ALA A 87 -6.04 19.03 7.49
N TYR A 88 -6.19 17.71 7.50
CA TYR A 88 -7.31 17.05 8.19
C TYR A 88 -6.89 16.08 9.31
N SER A 89 -5.64 15.62 9.36
CA SER A 89 -5.16 14.75 10.44
C SER A 89 -4.93 15.54 11.74
N SER A 90 -5.27 14.92 12.87
CA SER A 90 -4.90 15.43 14.18
C SER A 90 -3.43 15.16 14.57
N MET A 91 -2.74 14.29 13.81
CA MET A 91 -1.34 13.91 14.04
C MET A 91 -0.55 13.92 12.71
N PRO A 92 -0.50 15.05 11.99
CA PRO A 92 -0.07 15.10 10.60
C PRO A 92 1.36 14.58 10.38
N LYS A 93 2.30 14.88 11.26
CA LYS A 93 3.70 14.41 11.13
C LYS A 93 3.81 12.89 11.18
N LEU A 94 3.09 12.25 12.10
CA LEU A 94 3.07 10.80 12.22
C LEU A 94 2.39 10.15 11.01
N ASP A 95 1.25 10.70 10.60
CA ASP A 95 0.50 10.17 9.47
C ASP A 95 1.21 10.37 8.14
N LEU A 96 2.01 11.43 7.96
CA LEU A 96 2.89 11.59 6.81
C LEU A 96 3.98 10.51 6.75
N VAL A 97 4.59 10.17 7.87
CA VAL A 97 5.58 9.09 7.95
C VAL A 97 4.92 7.74 7.63
N ASN A 98 3.75 7.47 8.20
CA ASN A 98 2.97 6.25 7.90
C ASN A 98 2.58 6.19 6.41
N PHE A 99 2.13 7.31 5.83
CA PHE A 99 1.83 7.40 4.40
C PHE A 99 3.06 7.10 3.53
N MET A 100 4.21 7.73 3.81
CA MET A 100 5.45 7.49 3.08
C MET A 100 5.90 6.02 3.20
N GLN A 101 5.72 5.41 4.37
CA GLN A 101 6.02 3.99 4.57
C GLN A 101 5.16 3.09 3.67
N VAL A 102 3.83 3.33 3.61
CA VAL A 102 2.92 2.60 2.72
C VAL A 102 3.26 2.85 1.26
N LEU A 103 3.64 4.07 0.88
CA LEU A 103 4.01 4.42 -0.48
C LEU A 103 5.28 3.69 -0.94
N LEU A 104 6.34 3.68 -0.12
CA LEU A 104 7.58 2.93 -0.38
C LEU A 104 7.30 1.42 -0.47
N PHE A 105 6.50 0.89 0.44
CA PHE A 105 6.10 -0.51 0.42
C PHE A 105 5.35 -0.85 -0.87
N SER A 106 4.36 -0.05 -1.27
CA SER A 106 3.58 -0.25 -2.50
C SER A 106 4.46 -0.23 -3.75
N PHE A 107 5.44 0.68 -3.80
CA PHE A 107 6.42 0.71 -4.89
C PHE A 107 7.25 -0.58 -4.93
N ILE A 108 7.79 -1.02 -3.79
CA ILE A 108 8.65 -2.22 -3.71
C ILE A 108 7.87 -3.48 -4.05
N THR A 109 6.65 -3.63 -3.55
CA THR A 109 5.81 -4.82 -3.73
C THR A 109 4.99 -4.81 -5.02
N GLY A 110 5.07 -3.75 -5.83
CA GLY A 110 4.35 -3.67 -7.11
C GLY A 110 2.85 -3.38 -6.99
N ASN A 111 2.43 -2.75 -5.91
CA ASN A 111 1.06 -2.28 -5.79
C ASN A 111 0.87 -0.94 -6.51
N ASN A 112 0.66 -1.00 -7.82
CA ASN A 112 0.41 0.19 -8.64
C ASN A 112 -1.08 0.57 -8.76
N ASP A 113 -1.94 0.08 -7.85
CA ASP A 113 -3.36 0.46 -7.74
C ASP A 113 -3.68 1.28 -6.46
N MET A 114 -2.68 1.76 -5.73
CA MET A 114 -2.86 2.59 -4.54
C MET A 114 -3.30 4.02 -4.90
N HIS A 115 -4.58 4.16 -5.21
CA HIS A 115 -5.22 5.42 -5.60
C HIS A 115 -5.84 6.14 -4.39
N LEU A 116 -6.49 7.32 -4.61
CA LEU A 116 -7.07 8.16 -3.55
C LEU A 116 -8.02 7.42 -2.60
N LYS A 117 -8.75 6.41 -3.06
CA LYS A 117 -9.71 5.66 -2.23
C LYS A 117 -9.06 4.60 -1.34
N ASN A 118 -7.78 4.27 -1.56
CA ASN A 118 -7.01 3.33 -0.73
C ASN A 118 -6.37 4.01 0.49
N PHE A 119 -6.55 5.32 0.62
CA PHE A 119 -6.14 6.10 1.78
C PHE A 119 -7.36 6.77 2.40
N SER A 120 -7.52 6.65 3.72
CA SER A 120 -8.64 7.24 4.45
C SER A 120 -8.18 7.85 5.76
N LEU A 121 -8.88 8.89 6.20
CA LEU A 121 -8.83 9.36 7.58
C LEU A 121 -10.04 8.85 8.34
N TYR A 122 -9.84 8.39 9.57
CA TYR A 122 -10.90 7.91 10.44
C TYR A 122 -10.76 8.43 11.85
N ARG A 123 -11.86 8.40 12.62
CA ARG A 123 -11.93 8.91 13.99
C ARG A 123 -12.39 7.81 14.96
N PRO A 124 -11.53 6.82 15.29
CA PRO A 124 -11.93 5.71 16.17
C PRO A 124 -12.22 6.14 17.62
N LYS A 125 -11.71 7.29 18.02
CA LYS A 125 -11.97 7.92 19.35
C LYS A 125 -12.28 9.40 19.17
N LYS A 126 -11.31 10.29 19.44
CA LYS A 126 -11.49 11.76 19.36
C LYS A 126 -10.63 12.41 18.27
N LEU A 127 -9.62 11.71 17.74
CA LEU A 127 -8.64 12.24 16.82
C LEU A 127 -8.81 11.63 15.43
N TYR A 128 -8.80 12.46 14.40
CA TYR A 128 -8.68 12.03 13.03
C TYR A 128 -7.25 11.60 12.75
N GLN A 129 -7.07 10.44 12.16
CA GLN A 129 -5.75 9.86 11.83
C GLN A 129 -5.84 9.02 10.57
N LEU A 130 -4.71 8.79 9.92
CA LEU A 130 -4.63 7.86 8.80
C LEU A 130 -5.04 6.45 9.26
N THR A 131 -5.86 5.79 8.47
CA THR A 131 -6.27 4.41 8.75
C THR A 131 -5.08 3.45 8.71
N PRO A 132 -5.16 2.29 9.39
CA PRO A 132 -4.35 1.16 9.01
C PRO A 132 -4.48 0.89 7.51
N ALA A 133 -3.42 0.41 6.87
CA ALA A 133 -3.43 0.12 5.44
C ALA A 133 -4.36 -1.06 5.12
N TYR A 134 -4.95 -1.03 3.95
CA TYR A 134 -5.82 -2.06 3.40
C TYR A 134 -5.66 -2.11 1.88
N ASP A 135 -6.15 -3.18 1.26
CA ASP A 135 -6.12 -3.33 -0.20
C ASP A 135 -4.69 -3.33 -0.77
N LEU A 136 -3.78 -3.97 -0.03
CA LEU A 136 -2.39 -4.11 -0.45
C LEU A 136 -2.22 -5.44 -1.20
N LEU A 137 -1.88 -5.35 -2.49
CA LEU A 137 -1.63 -6.52 -3.33
C LEU A 137 -0.61 -6.16 -4.43
N ASN A 138 0.10 -7.16 -4.95
CA ASN A 138 0.99 -6.95 -6.08
C ASN A 138 0.20 -6.97 -7.39
N VAL A 139 -0.18 -5.79 -7.88
CA VAL A 139 -0.93 -5.64 -9.14
C VAL A 139 -0.01 -5.84 -10.35
N ALA A 140 1.26 -5.47 -10.23
CA ALA A 140 2.21 -5.53 -11.35
C ALA A 140 2.45 -6.96 -11.89
N ILE A 141 2.37 -8.00 -11.04
CA ILE A 141 2.53 -9.39 -11.51
C ILE A 141 1.22 -9.96 -12.09
N VAL A 142 0.05 -9.49 -11.65
CA VAL A 142 -1.25 -9.95 -12.20
C VAL A 142 -1.67 -9.16 -13.45
N ASN A 143 -1.18 -7.94 -13.61
CA ASN A 143 -1.40 -7.12 -14.80
C ASN A 143 -0.08 -6.60 -15.39
N PRO A 144 0.77 -7.46 -15.97
CA PRO A 144 2.09 -7.07 -16.48
C PRO A 144 2.05 -6.12 -17.69
N LYS A 145 0.88 -5.86 -18.25
CA LYS A 145 0.69 -4.88 -19.34
C LYS A 145 0.77 -3.45 -18.82
N ASP A 146 0.36 -3.20 -17.58
CA ASP A 146 0.52 -1.91 -16.94
C ASP A 146 1.99 -1.69 -16.58
N LYS A 147 2.57 -0.59 -17.05
CA LYS A 147 3.98 -0.24 -16.82
C LYS A 147 4.14 0.89 -15.80
N GLU A 148 3.04 1.39 -15.24
CA GLU A 148 3.09 2.32 -14.14
C GLU A 148 3.64 1.61 -12.88
N GLU A 149 4.35 2.34 -12.06
CA GLU A 149 4.96 1.83 -10.81
C GLU A 149 4.20 2.29 -9.58
N LEU A 150 3.41 3.37 -9.73
CA LEU A 150 2.46 3.89 -8.75
C LEU A 150 1.19 4.35 -9.45
N ALA A 151 0.06 4.24 -8.78
CA ALA A 151 -1.24 4.71 -9.25
C ALA A 151 -1.31 6.24 -9.42
N LEU A 152 -0.61 6.95 -8.55
CA LEU A 152 -0.56 8.42 -8.51
C LEU A 152 0.85 8.90 -8.84
N THR A 153 0.97 10.14 -9.33
CA THR A 153 2.29 10.71 -9.58
C THR A 153 3.07 10.95 -8.30
N LEU A 154 4.36 10.67 -8.33
CA LEU A 154 5.36 11.02 -7.32
C LEU A 154 6.44 11.87 -8.01
N ASN A 155 6.71 13.07 -7.53
CA ASN A 155 7.62 14.01 -8.20
C ASN A 155 7.30 14.17 -9.71
N GLY A 156 5.99 14.19 -10.04
CA GLY A 156 5.47 14.30 -11.40
C GLY A 156 5.56 13.05 -12.27
N LYS A 157 5.98 11.91 -11.74
CA LYS A 157 6.18 10.65 -12.47
C LYS A 157 5.35 9.51 -11.89
N LYS A 158 5.01 8.53 -12.72
CA LYS A 158 4.41 7.24 -12.30
C LYS A 158 5.28 6.04 -12.64
N SER A 159 6.36 6.23 -13.41
CA SER A 159 7.23 5.15 -13.90
C SER A 159 8.69 5.59 -13.88
N ARG A 160 9.61 4.63 -13.88
CA ARG A 160 11.06 4.83 -13.81
C ARG A 160 11.45 5.65 -12.58
N LEU A 161 10.79 5.34 -11.47
CA LEU A 161 11.04 5.99 -10.19
C LEU A 161 12.37 5.52 -9.62
N LYS A 162 13.13 6.46 -9.07
CA LYS A 162 14.42 6.26 -8.43
C LYS A 162 14.42 6.84 -7.02
N LEU A 163 15.43 6.51 -6.23
CA LEU A 163 15.62 7.07 -4.90
C LEU A 163 15.47 8.60 -4.89
N SER A 164 16.09 9.30 -5.85
CA SER A 164 16.01 10.75 -5.95
C SER A 164 14.60 11.31 -6.11
N ASP A 165 13.66 10.55 -6.71
CA ASP A 165 12.26 10.97 -6.83
C ASP A 165 11.54 10.88 -5.48
N PHE A 166 11.80 9.84 -4.70
CA PHE A 166 11.27 9.69 -3.33
C PHE A 166 11.84 10.75 -2.39
N LEU A 167 13.13 11.07 -2.46
CA LEU A 167 13.74 12.12 -1.63
C LEU A 167 13.20 13.51 -1.96
N LYS A 168 13.01 13.83 -3.23
CA LYS A 168 12.39 15.10 -3.64
C LYS A 168 10.93 15.21 -3.19
N ALA A 169 10.17 14.13 -3.38
CA ALA A 169 8.77 14.09 -2.95
C ALA A 169 8.65 14.21 -1.42
N SER A 170 9.47 13.50 -0.65
CA SER A 170 9.47 13.61 0.82
C SER A 170 9.81 15.01 1.30
N ALA A 171 10.80 15.68 0.70
CA ALA A 171 11.09 17.09 1.00
C ALA A 171 9.89 18.00 0.73
N THR A 172 9.18 17.80 -0.41
CA THR A 172 7.96 18.54 -0.74
C THR A 172 6.82 18.28 0.26
N MET A 173 6.75 17.07 0.82
CA MET A 173 5.77 16.66 1.84
C MET A 173 6.16 17.12 3.26
N GLY A 174 7.35 17.70 3.46
CA GLY A 174 7.86 18.10 4.77
C GLY A 174 8.40 16.93 5.61
N ILE A 175 8.82 15.84 4.97
CA ILE A 175 9.47 14.69 5.59
C ILE A 175 10.98 14.84 5.40
N GLU A 176 11.73 14.73 6.49
CA GLU A 176 13.20 14.84 6.45
C GLU A 176 13.81 13.65 5.69
N GLU A 177 14.90 13.91 4.96
CA GLU A 177 15.59 12.90 4.16
C GLU A 177 16.02 11.68 4.99
N ASN A 178 16.58 11.92 6.19
CA ASN A 178 16.99 10.86 7.10
C ASN A 178 15.84 9.92 7.48
N VAL A 179 14.61 10.45 7.63
CA VAL A 179 13.42 9.63 7.91
C VAL A 179 13.09 8.73 6.71
N THR A 180 13.11 9.30 5.50
CA THR A 180 12.88 8.51 4.27
C THR A 180 13.93 7.42 4.10
N MET A 181 15.20 7.73 4.35
CA MET A 181 16.30 6.75 4.28
C MET A 181 16.16 5.64 5.34
N GLN A 182 15.70 5.98 6.55
CA GLN A 182 15.42 4.99 7.59
C GLN A 182 14.25 4.07 7.20
N LEU A 183 13.20 4.60 6.59
CA LEU A 183 12.09 3.79 6.07
C LEU A 183 12.58 2.82 4.99
N ILE A 184 13.40 3.27 4.05
CA ILE A 184 13.99 2.41 3.02
C ILE A 184 14.87 1.33 3.64
N ALA A 185 15.72 1.68 4.62
CA ALA A 185 16.54 0.72 5.34
C ALA A 185 15.69 -0.33 6.08
N SER A 186 14.58 0.09 6.70
CA SER A 186 13.62 -0.83 7.34
C SER A 186 13.01 -1.80 6.34
N MET A 187 12.65 -1.36 5.13
CA MET A 187 12.15 -2.24 4.06
C MET A 187 13.23 -3.26 3.63
N LYS A 188 14.47 -2.81 3.46
CA LYS A 188 15.60 -3.70 3.12
C LYS A 188 15.84 -4.75 4.20
N ASN A 189 15.71 -4.39 5.47
CA ASN A 189 15.86 -5.33 6.60
C ASN A 189 14.72 -6.36 6.66
N ALA A 190 13.56 -6.08 6.10
CA ALA A 190 12.42 -7.01 6.03
C ALA A 190 12.58 -8.07 4.91
N LEU A 191 13.48 -7.87 3.94
CA LEU A 191 13.61 -8.73 2.76
C LEU A 191 13.78 -10.23 3.07
N PRO A 192 14.63 -10.66 4.02
CA PRO A 192 14.76 -12.09 4.31
C PRO A 192 13.43 -12.74 4.72
N ALA A 193 12.66 -12.05 5.58
CA ALA A 193 11.35 -12.54 6.01
C ALA A 193 10.31 -12.48 4.90
N TRP A 194 10.38 -11.50 4.00
CA TRP A 194 9.52 -11.44 2.81
C TRP A 194 9.79 -12.61 1.85
N VAL A 195 11.06 -12.95 1.62
CA VAL A 195 11.45 -14.12 0.80
C VAL A 195 10.86 -15.40 1.40
N GLU A 196 10.93 -15.56 2.72
CA GLU A 196 10.35 -16.71 3.41
C GLU A 196 8.82 -16.76 3.27
N LEU A 197 8.12 -15.62 3.47
CA LEU A 197 6.68 -15.52 3.29
C LEU A 197 6.26 -15.86 1.85
N ILE A 198 6.95 -15.33 0.84
CA ILE A 198 6.66 -15.61 -0.57
C ILE A 198 6.82 -17.11 -0.86
N ASN A 199 7.92 -17.71 -0.42
CA ASN A 199 8.18 -19.13 -0.65
C ASN A 199 7.13 -20.04 0.02
N ASN A 200 6.63 -19.67 1.19
CA ASN A 200 5.62 -20.42 1.95
C ASN A 200 4.16 -20.02 1.61
N SER A 201 3.94 -19.05 0.73
CA SER A 201 2.62 -18.58 0.34
C SER A 201 1.84 -19.59 -0.51
N PHE A 202 0.56 -19.33 -0.72
CA PHE A 202 -0.31 -20.11 -1.60
C PHE A 202 -0.22 -19.73 -3.08
N LEU A 203 0.64 -18.77 -3.45
CA LEU A 203 0.89 -18.42 -4.84
C LEU A 203 1.51 -19.59 -5.61
N SER A 204 1.22 -19.69 -6.90
CA SER A 204 1.90 -20.59 -7.83
C SER A 204 3.41 -20.27 -7.93
N LYS A 205 4.17 -21.24 -8.42
CA LYS A 205 5.63 -21.08 -8.55
C LYS A 205 5.99 -19.87 -9.42
N ASP A 206 5.34 -19.73 -10.56
CA ASP A 206 5.60 -18.63 -11.50
C ASP A 206 5.31 -17.27 -10.88
N MET A 207 4.22 -17.15 -10.10
CA MET A 207 3.89 -15.92 -9.40
C MET A 207 4.89 -15.59 -8.27
N LYS A 208 5.39 -16.61 -7.54
CA LYS A 208 6.44 -16.42 -6.54
C LYS A 208 7.74 -15.90 -7.17
N GLU A 209 8.18 -16.51 -8.27
CA GLU A 209 9.37 -16.08 -8.99
C GLU A 209 9.23 -14.65 -9.51
N ALA A 210 8.09 -14.32 -10.15
CA ALA A 210 7.81 -12.97 -10.63
C ALA A 210 7.78 -11.94 -9.48
N TYR A 211 7.25 -12.31 -8.32
CA TYR A 211 7.21 -11.42 -7.15
C TYR A 211 8.62 -11.12 -6.64
N LEU A 212 9.46 -12.14 -6.49
CA LEU A 212 10.85 -11.98 -6.03
C LEU A 212 11.69 -11.14 -7.01
N GLU A 213 11.56 -11.38 -8.31
CA GLU A 213 12.24 -10.58 -9.34
C GLU A 213 11.83 -9.11 -9.30
N LEU A 214 10.52 -8.85 -9.10
CA LEU A 214 10.02 -7.49 -9.00
C LEU A 214 10.59 -6.76 -7.78
N ILE A 215 10.58 -7.40 -6.60
CA ILE A 215 11.14 -6.80 -5.37
C ILE A 215 12.63 -6.48 -5.56
N ASP A 216 13.42 -7.41 -6.09
CA ASP A 216 14.85 -7.19 -6.33
C ASP A 216 15.09 -5.98 -7.25
N LYS A 217 14.33 -5.89 -8.35
CA LYS A 217 14.38 -4.74 -9.27
C LYS A 217 14.03 -3.43 -8.56
N ARG A 218 12.99 -3.41 -7.73
CA ARG A 218 12.53 -2.19 -7.04
C ARG A 218 13.49 -1.74 -5.95
N ILE A 219 14.06 -2.68 -5.20
CA ILE A 219 15.08 -2.40 -4.19
C ILE A 219 16.35 -1.82 -4.83
N LYS A 220 16.78 -2.34 -5.98
CA LYS A 220 17.90 -1.78 -6.74
C LYS A 220 17.62 -0.33 -7.17
N ALA A 221 16.41 0.00 -7.59
CA ALA A 221 16.02 1.37 -7.96
C ALA A 221 16.03 2.35 -6.77
N LEU A 222 15.92 1.85 -5.52
CA LEU A 222 16.06 2.61 -4.28
C LEU A 222 17.46 2.56 -3.67
N SER A 223 18.44 2.04 -4.37
CA SER A 223 19.84 2.10 -3.96
C SER A 223 20.55 3.27 -4.67
N ASN A 224 21.49 3.91 -3.98
CA ASN A 224 22.35 4.89 -4.65
C ASN A 224 23.17 4.17 -5.74
N ASP A 225 23.20 4.76 -6.93
CA ASP A 225 24.14 4.40 -7.98
C ASP A 225 25.56 4.71 -7.53
#